data_9bb312e1e246b848a2435b1c28cc0db4
#
_entry.id   9bb312e1e246b848a2435b1c28cc0db4
#
_cell.length_a   1.000
_cell.length_b   1.000
_cell.length_c   1.000
_cell.angle_alpha   90.00
_cell.angle_beta   90.00
_cell.angle_gamma   90.00
#
_symmetry.space_group_name_H-M   'P 1'
#
loop_
_entity.id
_entity.type
_entity.pdbx_description
1 polymer ?
#
loop_
_entity_poly.entity_id
_entity_poly.type
_entity_poly.pdbx_seq_one_letter_code
_entity_poly.pdbx_strand_id
1 'polypeptide(L)'
;IDYNKIIIGSLLSQSFDDYYVFAYDANNAAAIYYDSIIASYMKKNDAKKVFWADLSNSLNEKFKAKNTKDVNTNAKSLDDLLVGDFTLFKIKKGKIEKIIDNVSSAKKELGLN
;
A
#
# COMPACT_ATOMS: atom_id res chain seq x y z
N ILE A 1 8.78 -9.21 -11.33
CA ILE A 1 7.89 -8.41 -10.54
C ILE A 1 8.43 -8.14 -9.14
N ASP A 2 9.45 -8.88 -8.74
CA ASP A 2 10.08 -8.66 -7.44
C ASP A 2 10.72 -7.28 -7.32
N TYR A 3 11.09 -6.66 -8.44
CA TYR A 3 11.69 -5.33 -8.45
C TYR A 3 10.73 -4.22 -8.01
N ASN A 4 9.43 -4.51 -7.95
CA ASN A 4 8.43 -3.55 -7.45
C ASN A 4 8.09 -3.81 -5.99
N LYS A 5 8.71 -4.81 -5.38
CA LYS A 5 8.44 -5.18 -4.00
C LYS A 5 9.35 -4.40 -3.07
N ILE A 6 8.77 -3.86 -2.01
CA ILE A 6 9.51 -3.12 -0.99
C ILE A 6 9.10 -3.61 0.40
N ILE A 7 9.87 -3.26 1.41
CA ILE A 7 9.44 -3.42 2.81
C ILE A 7 8.84 -2.12 3.28
N ILE A 8 7.94 -2.17 4.28
CA ILE A 8 7.29 -0.96 4.79
C ILE A 8 8.30 0.02 5.36
N GLY A 9 9.40 -0.47 5.94
CA GLY A 9 10.47 0.39 6.45
C GLY A 9 11.05 1.34 5.42
N SER A 10 10.94 1.03 4.12
CA SER A 10 11.40 1.90 3.04
C SER A 10 10.25 2.59 2.29
N LEU A 11 9.07 2.67 2.93
CA LEU A 11 7.88 3.27 2.34
C LEU A 11 8.12 4.69 1.82
N LEU A 12 8.89 5.49 2.53
CA LEU A 12 9.07 6.91 2.25
C LEU A 12 10.35 7.23 1.49
N SER A 13 11.17 6.23 1.17
CA SER A 13 12.52 6.45 0.64
C SER A 13 12.72 5.97 -0.80
N GLN A 14 11.66 5.80 -1.56
CA GLN A 14 11.77 5.43 -2.96
C GLN A 14 12.18 6.65 -3.80
N SER A 15 12.74 6.39 -5.00
CA SER A 15 13.35 7.44 -5.85
C SER A 15 12.35 8.25 -6.68
N PHE A 16 11.09 8.24 -6.32
CA PHE A 16 10.02 8.95 -7.04
C PHE A 16 9.39 9.99 -6.13
N ASP A 17 8.98 11.13 -6.69
CA ASP A 17 8.29 12.16 -5.92
C ASP A 17 6.84 11.79 -5.60
N ASP A 18 6.23 10.94 -6.41
CA ASP A 18 4.80 10.68 -6.36
C ASP A 18 4.56 9.22 -6.74
N TYR A 19 4.10 8.43 -5.79
CA TYR A 19 3.89 7.00 -6.05
C TYR A 19 2.88 6.40 -5.08
N TYR A 20 2.42 5.21 -5.43
CA TYR A 20 1.53 4.41 -4.61
C TYR A 20 2.26 3.18 -4.07
N VAL A 21 1.87 2.75 -2.87
CA VAL A 21 2.33 1.47 -2.31
C VAL A 21 1.11 0.70 -1.84
N PHE A 22 0.93 -0.51 -2.37
CA PHE A 22 -0.07 -1.44 -1.88
C PHE A 22 0.57 -2.33 -0.82
N ALA A 23 -0.13 -2.54 0.29
CA ALA A 23 0.30 -3.45 1.35
C ALA A 23 -0.78 -4.49 1.58
N TYR A 24 -0.47 -5.75 1.32
CA TYR A 24 -1.34 -6.88 1.61
C TYR A 24 -0.51 -8.17 1.65
N ASP A 25 -1.09 -9.19 2.25
CA ASP A 25 -0.45 -10.50 2.43
C ASP A 25 -0.59 -11.30 1.14
N ALA A 26 0.53 -11.75 0.57
CA ALA A 26 0.54 -12.59 -0.64
C ALA A 26 -0.23 -13.90 -0.43
N ASN A 27 -0.36 -14.36 0.81
CA ASN A 27 -1.05 -15.59 1.15
C ASN A 27 -2.55 -15.40 1.43
N ASN A 28 -3.03 -14.16 1.39
CA ASN A 28 -4.44 -13.86 1.56
C ASN A 28 -5.22 -14.39 0.35
N ALA A 29 -6.40 -14.99 0.62
CA ALA A 29 -7.24 -15.51 -0.46
C ALA A 29 -7.63 -14.43 -1.47
N ALA A 30 -7.69 -13.16 -1.06
CA ALA A 30 -8.03 -12.03 -1.92
C ALA A 30 -6.83 -11.46 -2.69
N ALA A 31 -5.62 -12.01 -2.53
CA ALA A 31 -4.41 -11.45 -3.14
C ALA A 31 -4.52 -11.36 -4.67
N ILE A 32 -5.12 -12.37 -5.33
CA ILE A 32 -5.32 -12.34 -6.78
C ILE A 32 -6.19 -11.15 -7.18
N TYR A 33 -7.23 -10.86 -6.39
CA TYR A 33 -8.10 -9.72 -6.65
C TYR A 33 -7.34 -8.40 -6.49
N TYR A 34 -6.54 -8.28 -5.43
CA TYR A 34 -5.72 -7.07 -5.22
C TYR A 34 -4.71 -6.88 -6.35
N ASP A 35 -4.08 -7.96 -6.81
CA ASP A 35 -3.18 -7.93 -7.96
C ASP A 35 -3.90 -7.41 -9.21
N SER A 36 -5.16 -7.80 -9.41
CA SER A 36 -5.93 -7.36 -10.57
C SER A 36 -6.22 -5.86 -10.54
N ILE A 37 -6.41 -5.30 -9.35
CA ILE A 37 -6.60 -3.85 -9.18
C ILE A 37 -5.33 -3.11 -9.59
N ILE A 38 -4.17 -3.58 -9.13
CA ILE A 38 -2.88 -2.99 -9.49
C ILE A 38 -2.70 -3.04 -11.01
N ALA A 39 -2.95 -4.21 -11.62
CA ALA A 39 -2.79 -4.38 -13.07
C ALA A 39 -3.71 -3.45 -13.86
N SER A 40 -4.95 -3.29 -13.41
CA SER A 40 -5.89 -2.38 -14.06
C SER A 40 -5.43 -0.92 -13.98
N TYR A 41 -4.91 -0.52 -12.82
CA TYR A 41 -4.39 0.83 -12.66
C TYR A 41 -3.17 1.06 -13.56
N MET A 42 -2.26 0.11 -13.62
CA MET A 42 -1.01 0.26 -14.38
C MET A 42 -1.22 0.33 -15.89
N LYS A 43 -2.40 -0.05 -16.39
CA LYS A 43 -2.76 0.10 -17.80
C LYS A 43 -3.14 1.53 -18.16
N LYS A 44 -3.36 2.39 -17.19
CA LYS A 44 -3.74 3.78 -17.45
C LYS A 44 -2.54 4.56 -17.96
N ASN A 45 -2.76 5.46 -18.91
CA ASN A 45 -1.69 6.26 -19.51
C ASN A 45 -1.00 7.19 -18.51
N ASP A 46 -1.73 7.64 -17.49
CA ASP A 46 -1.23 8.55 -16.48
C ASP A 46 -0.89 7.85 -15.16
N ALA A 47 -0.73 6.53 -15.19
CA ALA A 47 -0.45 5.75 -13.98
C ALA A 47 0.87 6.20 -13.34
N LYS A 48 0.83 6.42 -12.03
CA LYS A 48 2.03 6.68 -11.24
C LYS A 48 2.72 5.37 -10.93
N LYS A 49 3.96 5.45 -10.47
CA LYS A 49 4.71 4.26 -10.03
C LYS A 49 3.96 3.57 -8.89
N VAL A 50 3.93 2.25 -8.93
CA VAL A 50 3.30 1.42 -7.89
C VAL A 50 4.32 0.45 -7.33
N PHE A 51 4.38 0.36 -6.01
CA PHE A 51 5.14 -0.65 -5.28
C PHE A 51 4.19 -1.51 -4.47
N TRP A 52 4.68 -2.67 -4.06
CA TRP A 52 3.94 -3.61 -3.22
C TRP A 52 4.78 -4.01 -2.01
N ALA A 53 4.16 -4.01 -0.83
CA ALA A 53 4.75 -4.49 0.42
C ALA A 53 3.96 -5.72 0.88
N ASP A 54 4.65 -6.86 0.97
CA ASP A 54 4.03 -8.13 1.35
C ASP A 54 3.93 -8.23 2.87
N LEU A 55 2.70 -8.21 3.40
CA LEU A 55 2.47 -8.27 4.84
C LEU A 55 2.81 -9.64 5.45
N SER A 56 3.05 -10.68 4.64
CA SER A 56 3.55 -11.95 5.13
C SER A 56 5.06 -11.92 5.39
N ASN A 57 5.77 -10.90 4.90
CA ASN A 57 7.19 -10.75 5.15
C ASN A 57 7.40 -10.35 6.61
N SER A 58 8.27 -11.09 7.32
CA SER A 58 8.54 -10.86 8.74
C SER A 58 9.08 -9.45 9.02
N LEU A 59 9.75 -8.83 8.07
CA LEU A 59 10.26 -7.45 8.21
C LEU A 59 9.12 -6.42 8.29
N ASN A 60 7.91 -6.78 7.87
CA ASN A 60 6.75 -5.90 7.93
C ASN A 60 5.87 -6.17 9.15
N GLU A 61 6.20 -7.17 9.96
CA GLU A 61 5.35 -7.63 11.07
C GLU A 61 5.00 -6.52 12.06
N LYS A 62 5.97 -5.70 12.41
CA LYS A 62 5.76 -4.64 13.41
C LYS A 62 4.78 -3.56 12.96
N PHE A 63 4.51 -3.47 11.66
CA PHE A 63 3.59 -2.48 11.11
C PHE A 63 2.16 -3.01 11.01
N LYS A 64 1.94 -4.29 11.31
CA LYS A 64 0.61 -4.89 11.23
C LYS A 64 -0.16 -4.67 12.53
N ALA A 65 -1.37 -4.17 12.42
CA ALA A 65 -2.27 -4.03 13.57
C ALA A 65 -2.71 -5.42 14.03
N LYS A 66 -2.73 -5.64 15.34
CA LYS A 66 -3.20 -6.91 15.93
C LYS A 66 -4.72 -6.97 15.94
N ASN A 67 -5.38 -5.82 16.02
CA ASN A 67 -6.83 -5.69 16.00
C ASN A 67 -7.22 -4.63 14.99
N THR A 68 -8.38 -4.79 14.37
CA THR A 68 -8.84 -3.82 13.36
C THR A 68 -9.01 -2.42 13.94
N LYS A 69 -9.37 -2.32 15.20
CA LYS A 69 -9.52 -1.01 15.87
C LYS A 69 -8.20 -0.26 16.03
N ASP A 70 -7.08 -0.95 15.95
CA ASP A 70 -5.76 -0.34 16.10
C ASP A 70 -5.18 0.19 14.79
N VAL A 71 -5.83 -0.09 13.65
CA VAL A 71 -5.40 0.41 12.35
C VAL A 71 -5.42 1.94 12.37
N ASN A 72 -4.32 2.56 11.96
CA ASN A 72 -4.16 4.00 11.98
C ASN A 72 -4.06 4.56 10.56
N THR A 73 -5.18 5.06 10.03
CA THR A 73 -5.21 5.68 8.69
C THR A 73 -4.77 7.15 8.70
N ASN A 74 -4.42 7.68 9.87
CA ASN A 74 -3.97 9.06 10.02
C ASN A 74 -2.49 9.19 10.33
N ALA A 75 -1.72 8.09 10.25
CA ALA A 75 -0.29 8.10 10.52
C ALA A 75 0.43 9.02 9.55
N LYS A 76 1.37 9.80 10.06
CA LYS A 76 2.22 10.70 9.26
C LYS A 76 3.68 10.24 9.25
N SER A 77 4.03 9.29 10.10
CA SER A 77 5.37 8.72 10.18
C SER A 77 5.30 7.22 10.32
N LEU A 78 6.42 6.55 10.04
CA LEU A 78 6.50 5.10 10.19
C LEU A 78 6.27 4.65 11.63
N ASP A 79 6.68 5.46 12.60
CA ASP A 79 6.54 5.12 14.02
C ASP A 79 5.08 4.97 14.45
N ASP A 80 4.17 5.68 13.79
CA ASP A 80 2.74 5.67 14.12
C ASP A 80 1.95 4.70 13.24
N LEU A 81 2.61 4.03 12.32
CA LEU A 81 1.94 3.25 11.29
C LEU A 81 1.49 1.88 11.81
N LEU A 82 0.19 1.60 11.68
CA LEU A 82 -0.37 0.26 11.90
C LEU A 82 -1.39 0.02 10.79
N VAL A 83 -1.20 -1.05 10.02
CA VAL A 83 -2.02 -1.37 8.86
C VAL A 83 -2.83 -2.64 9.08
N GLY A 84 -3.96 -2.71 8.38
CA GLY A 84 -4.80 -3.91 8.34
C GLY A 84 -4.43 -4.81 7.17
N ASP A 85 -5.39 -5.62 6.74
CA ASP A 85 -5.16 -6.66 5.72
C ASP A 85 -4.91 -6.09 4.33
N PHE A 86 -5.47 -4.93 4.03
CA PHE A 86 -5.30 -4.25 2.75
C PHE A 86 -5.11 -2.77 2.99
N THR A 87 -4.08 -2.19 2.42
CA THR A 87 -3.82 -0.76 2.54
C THR A 87 -3.22 -0.22 1.26
N LEU A 88 -3.69 0.94 0.83
CA LEU A 88 -3.09 1.71 -0.24
C LEU A 88 -2.51 2.99 0.35
N PHE A 89 -1.20 3.17 0.18
CA PHE A 89 -0.54 4.42 0.56
C PHE A 89 -0.35 5.29 -0.66
N LYS A 90 -0.64 6.58 -0.51
CA LYS A 90 -0.23 7.58 -1.49
C LYS A 90 0.93 8.36 -0.88
N ILE A 91 2.07 8.30 -1.53
CA ILE A 91 3.30 8.95 -1.06
C ILE A 91 3.64 10.11 -1.99
N LYS A 92 3.91 11.26 -1.42
CA LYS A 92 4.27 12.45 -2.19
C LYS A 92 5.41 13.20 -1.51
N LYS A 93 6.50 13.37 -2.25
CA LYS A 93 7.70 14.09 -1.76
C LYS A 93 8.20 13.55 -0.42
N GLY A 94 8.24 12.22 -0.31
CA GLY A 94 8.74 11.54 0.88
C GLY A 94 7.80 11.57 2.08
N LYS A 95 6.52 11.92 1.88
CA LYS A 95 5.54 12.01 2.97
C LYS A 95 4.32 11.16 2.66
N ILE A 96 3.68 10.64 3.71
CA ILE A 96 2.41 9.93 3.59
C ILE A 96 1.32 10.97 3.36
N GLU A 97 0.75 10.97 2.15
CA GLU A 97 -0.35 11.88 1.82
C GLU A 97 -1.69 11.27 2.19
N LYS A 98 -1.87 9.97 1.91
CA LYS A 98 -3.11 9.24 2.21
C LYS A 98 -2.79 7.82 2.63
N ILE A 99 -3.62 7.28 3.53
CA ILE A 99 -3.67 5.87 3.87
C ILE A 99 -5.12 5.43 3.69
N ILE A 100 -5.34 4.48 2.79
CA ILE A 100 -6.68 3.99 2.43
C ILE A 100 -6.73 2.50 2.78
N ASP A 101 -7.66 2.11 3.64
CA ASP A 101 -7.71 0.77 4.20
C ASP A 101 -8.83 -0.11 3.64
N ASN A 102 -9.46 0.31 2.55
CA ASN A 102 -10.51 -0.50 1.92
C ASN A 102 -10.47 -0.39 0.40
N VAL A 103 -10.92 -1.45 -0.26
CA VAL A 103 -10.83 -1.58 -1.72
C VAL A 103 -11.68 -0.53 -2.43
N SER A 104 -12.88 -0.26 -1.94
CA SER A 104 -13.79 0.69 -2.59
C SER A 104 -13.15 2.08 -2.70
N SER A 105 -12.61 2.58 -1.60
CA SER A 105 -11.95 3.88 -1.58
C SER A 105 -10.64 3.87 -2.39
N ALA A 106 -9.91 2.75 -2.37
CA ALA A 106 -8.69 2.62 -3.16
C ALA A 106 -8.99 2.70 -4.65
N LYS A 107 -10.03 2.01 -5.11
CA LYS A 107 -10.45 2.09 -6.52
C LYS A 107 -10.83 3.50 -6.92
N LYS A 108 -11.52 4.22 -6.05
CA LYS A 108 -11.86 5.61 -6.30
C LYS A 108 -10.60 6.48 -6.45
N GLU A 109 -9.67 6.32 -5.54
CA GLU A 109 -8.39 7.06 -5.58
C GLU A 109 -7.66 6.82 -6.90
N LEU A 110 -7.68 5.57 -7.37
CA LEU A 110 -6.97 5.16 -8.58
C LEU A 110 -7.73 5.44 -9.87
N GLY A 111 -8.94 5.99 -9.79
CA GLY A 111 -9.78 6.24 -10.96
C GLY A 111 -10.34 4.98 -11.59
N LEU A 112 -10.56 3.94 -10.81
CA LEU A 112 -11.17 2.68 -11.25
C LEU A 112 -12.61 2.60 -10.74
N ASN A 113 -13.41 1.85 -11.46
CA ASN A 113 -14.81 1.65 -11.08
C ASN A 113 -15.03 0.35 -10.34
#